data_502c7a7ffbf35083b5ddfde8475c4a56
#
_entry.id   502c7a7ffbf35083b5ddfde8475c4a56
#
_cell.length_a   1.000
_cell.length_b   1.000
_cell.length_c   1.000
_cell.angle_alpha   90.00
_cell.angle_beta   90.00
_cell.angle_gamma   90.00
#
_symmetry.space_group_name_H-M   'P 1'
#
loop_
_entity.id
_entity.type
_entity.pdbx_description
1 polymer ?
#
loop_
_entity_poly.entity_id
_entity_poly.type
_entity_poly.pdbx_seq_one_letter_code
_entity_poly.pdbx_strand_id
1 'polypeptide(L)'
;GEYNTATRKASFFYGVQMRSGENFINTDSLHYDTRTRIAHVTGPSTITSKGTVINTTDAYTNSKTNMSQLYGRSTIIDGKKTITGDSLFHNDKSKENEGFGNVIYVDSVNKNELHCDHLFYNETTGYGFATKRALMVDYSQKDTLYMHADSVKLYTFNIKTDSVYRKVHAYNHVRAYRNDVQAVCDSLVFNSQDSCMTMYRDPILWNLGRQILGEVIHVYMNDSTVR
;
A
#
# COMPACT_ATOMS: atom_id res chain seq x y z
N GLY A 1 -9.40 35.65 -3.96
CA GLY A 1 -10.24 34.58 -4.50
C GLY A 1 -11.39 35.15 -5.32
N GLU A 2 -11.88 34.38 -6.26
CA GLU A 2 -12.96 34.74 -7.17
C GLU A 2 -14.07 33.71 -7.11
N TYR A 3 -15.35 34.18 -7.20
CA TYR A 3 -16.49 33.27 -7.30
C TYR A 3 -17.38 33.70 -8.48
N ASN A 4 -17.59 32.76 -9.40
CA ASN A 4 -18.47 32.94 -10.53
C ASN A 4 -19.83 32.30 -10.24
N THR A 5 -20.87 33.12 -10.04
CA THR A 5 -22.23 32.66 -9.71
C THR A 5 -22.91 31.90 -10.85
N ALA A 6 -22.60 32.22 -12.11
CA ALA A 6 -23.19 31.56 -13.28
C ALA A 6 -22.61 30.13 -13.45
N THR A 7 -21.31 29.97 -13.29
CA THR A 7 -20.64 28.64 -13.39
C THR A 7 -20.60 27.88 -12.08
N ARG A 8 -20.91 28.54 -10.94
CA ARG A 8 -20.82 28.04 -9.59
C ARG A 8 -19.42 27.51 -9.20
N LYS A 9 -18.38 28.18 -9.73
CA LYS A 9 -16.99 27.88 -9.49
C LYS A 9 -16.33 28.95 -8.62
N ALA A 10 -15.58 28.52 -7.63
CA ALA A 10 -14.72 29.38 -6.82
C ALA A 10 -13.24 29.06 -7.14
N SER A 11 -12.42 30.10 -7.19
CA SER A 11 -10.98 29.98 -7.39
C SER A 11 -10.25 30.83 -6.35
N PHE A 12 -9.28 30.23 -5.70
CA PHE A 12 -8.45 30.84 -4.69
C PHE A 12 -6.98 30.63 -5.05
N PHE A 13 -6.15 31.65 -4.87
CA PHE A 13 -4.75 31.66 -5.29
C PHE A 13 -3.86 32.25 -4.20
N TYR A 14 -2.56 31.92 -4.24
CA TYR A 14 -1.51 32.47 -3.41
C TYR A 14 -1.58 32.07 -1.92
N GLY A 15 -1.34 30.79 -1.66
CA GLY A 15 -1.28 30.28 -0.29
C GLY A 15 -2.65 30.16 0.37
N VAL A 16 -3.47 29.29 -0.19
CA VAL A 16 -4.85 29.05 0.25
C VAL A 16 -4.87 28.15 1.46
N GLN A 17 -5.56 28.60 2.51
CA GLN A 17 -5.88 27.79 3.68
C GLN A 17 -7.40 27.64 3.76
N MET A 18 -7.87 26.40 3.71
CA MET A 18 -9.29 26.08 3.83
C MET A 18 -9.51 25.10 4.99
N ARG A 19 -10.51 25.40 5.82
CA ARG A 19 -10.94 24.52 6.90
C ARG A 19 -12.43 24.19 6.77
N SER A 20 -12.77 22.90 6.85
CA SER A 20 -14.16 22.42 6.85
C SER A 20 -14.29 21.24 7.82
N GLY A 21 -14.81 21.52 9.03
CA GLY A 21 -14.85 20.53 10.11
C GLY A 21 -13.44 20.10 10.52
N GLU A 22 -13.17 18.80 10.42
CA GLU A 22 -11.86 18.20 10.71
C GLU A 22 -10.91 18.19 9.50
N ASN A 23 -11.37 18.69 8.35
CA ASN A 23 -10.56 18.76 7.14
C ASN A 23 -9.85 20.10 7.07
N PHE A 24 -8.57 20.06 6.79
CA PHE A 24 -7.72 21.22 6.57
C PHE A 24 -6.94 21.04 5.28
N ILE A 25 -6.96 22.07 4.42
CA ILE A 25 -6.22 22.11 3.14
C ILE A 25 -5.32 23.34 3.18
N ASN A 26 -4.04 23.12 2.92
CA ASN A 26 -3.04 24.14 2.66
C ASN A 26 -2.47 23.88 1.26
N THR A 27 -2.59 24.86 0.35
CA THR A 27 -2.25 24.70 -1.07
C THR A 27 -1.92 26.05 -1.71
N ASP A 28 -1.20 26.04 -2.82
CA ASP A 28 -0.97 27.27 -3.56
C ASP A 28 -2.25 27.79 -4.22
N SER A 29 -3.02 26.89 -4.83
CA SER A 29 -4.26 27.24 -5.51
C SER A 29 -5.33 26.18 -5.29
N LEU A 30 -6.58 26.65 -5.16
CA LEU A 30 -7.76 25.80 -4.98
C LEU A 30 -8.85 26.23 -5.94
N HIS A 31 -9.34 25.30 -6.73
CA HIS A 31 -10.52 25.46 -7.56
C HIS A 31 -11.63 24.56 -7.03
N TYR A 32 -12.80 25.14 -6.75
CA TYR A 32 -13.93 24.39 -6.21
C TYR A 32 -15.19 24.59 -7.05
N ASP A 33 -15.75 23.51 -7.55
CA ASP A 33 -17.05 23.51 -8.22
C ASP A 33 -18.14 23.10 -7.21
N THR A 34 -18.98 24.05 -6.84
CA THR A 34 -20.04 23.86 -5.84
C THR A 34 -21.16 22.94 -6.30
N ARG A 35 -21.33 22.76 -7.62
CA ARG A 35 -22.34 21.89 -8.24
C ARG A 35 -21.91 20.41 -8.20
N THR A 36 -20.68 20.15 -8.62
CA THR A 36 -20.10 18.78 -8.63
C THR A 36 -19.50 18.41 -7.31
N ARG A 37 -19.22 19.38 -6.43
CA ARG A 37 -18.51 19.25 -5.17
C ARG A 37 -17.09 18.69 -5.33
N ILE A 38 -16.46 19.06 -6.43
CA ILE A 38 -15.06 18.70 -6.70
C ILE A 38 -14.18 19.88 -6.31
N ALA A 39 -13.21 19.61 -5.47
CA ALA A 39 -12.08 20.47 -5.17
C ALA A 39 -10.87 19.99 -5.97
N HIS A 40 -10.19 20.90 -6.63
CA HIS A 40 -8.92 20.67 -7.32
C HIS A 40 -7.87 21.57 -6.68
N VAL A 41 -6.84 20.98 -6.13
CA VAL A 41 -5.67 21.67 -5.56
C VAL A 41 -4.50 21.56 -6.52
N THR A 42 -3.75 22.63 -6.68
CA THR A 42 -2.55 22.68 -7.55
C THR A 42 -1.40 23.40 -6.84
N GLY A 43 -0.19 22.92 -7.10
CA GLY A 43 1.04 23.32 -6.39
C GLY A 43 1.24 22.53 -5.09
N PRO A 44 2.33 22.78 -4.35
CA PRO A 44 2.59 22.09 -3.09
C PRO A 44 1.40 22.16 -2.13
N SER A 45 0.84 21.01 -1.80
CA SER A 45 -0.42 20.92 -1.07
C SER A 45 -0.31 19.89 0.06
N THR A 46 -0.85 20.27 1.21
CA THR A 46 -1.04 19.36 2.35
C THR A 46 -2.53 19.33 2.70
N ILE A 47 -3.12 18.14 2.69
CA ILE A 47 -4.52 17.91 3.04
C ILE A 47 -4.54 17.04 4.28
N THR A 48 -5.19 17.51 5.35
CA THR A 48 -5.35 16.74 6.60
C THR A 48 -6.82 16.43 6.81
N SER A 49 -7.13 15.16 7.07
CA SER A 49 -8.50 14.70 7.34
C SER A 49 -8.46 13.56 8.35
N LYS A 50 -9.12 13.72 9.50
CA LYS A 50 -9.26 12.68 10.54
C LYS A 50 -7.95 11.96 10.90
N GLY A 51 -6.84 12.69 10.95
CA GLY A 51 -5.52 12.13 11.28
C GLY A 51 -4.72 11.62 10.07
N THR A 52 -5.33 11.47 8.92
CA THR A 52 -4.62 11.18 7.66
C THR A 52 -4.04 12.46 7.08
N VAL A 53 -2.79 12.44 6.66
CA VAL A 53 -2.09 13.55 6.00
C VAL A 53 -1.74 13.16 4.58
N ILE A 54 -2.13 14.00 3.63
CA ILE A 54 -1.82 13.82 2.21
C ILE A 54 -0.92 14.96 1.76
N ASN A 55 0.22 14.63 1.19
CA ASN A 55 1.13 15.57 0.53
C ASN A 55 1.11 15.30 -0.98
N THR A 56 0.82 16.32 -1.77
CA THR A 56 0.65 16.21 -3.22
C THR A 56 0.94 17.54 -3.89
N THR A 57 1.05 17.53 -5.21
CA THR A 57 1.15 18.76 -6.02
C THR A 57 -0.05 18.97 -6.94
N ASP A 58 -0.87 17.93 -7.11
CA ASP A 58 -2.08 17.99 -7.93
C ASP A 58 -3.08 16.94 -7.41
N ALA A 59 -4.25 17.39 -6.96
CA ALA A 59 -5.27 16.46 -6.45
C ALA A 59 -6.68 16.94 -6.73
N TYR A 60 -7.53 15.98 -7.03
CA TYR A 60 -8.98 16.13 -7.12
C TYR A 60 -9.64 15.38 -5.98
N THR A 61 -10.49 16.05 -5.23
CA THR A 61 -11.30 15.45 -4.16
C THR A 61 -12.76 15.74 -4.39
N ASN A 62 -13.60 14.72 -4.40
CA ASN A 62 -15.04 14.84 -4.55
C ASN A 62 -15.72 14.54 -3.21
N SER A 63 -16.26 15.57 -2.55
CA SER A 63 -16.92 15.43 -1.24
C SER A 63 -18.29 14.73 -1.30
N LYS A 64 -18.86 14.52 -2.49
CA LYS A 64 -20.12 13.76 -2.66
C LYS A 64 -19.87 12.26 -2.76
N THR A 65 -18.79 11.85 -3.42
CA THR A 65 -18.44 10.45 -3.63
C THR A 65 -17.38 9.93 -2.64
N ASN A 66 -16.74 10.85 -1.90
CA ASN A 66 -15.60 10.59 -1.02
C ASN A 66 -14.40 9.96 -1.76
N MET A 67 -14.22 10.33 -3.02
CA MET A 67 -13.11 9.89 -3.86
C MET A 67 -12.06 10.97 -3.92
N SER A 68 -10.80 10.57 -3.79
CA SER A 68 -9.63 11.43 -4.01
C SER A 68 -8.72 10.80 -5.05
N GLN A 69 -8.21 11.63 -5.95
CA GLN A 69 -7.27 11.27 -7.01
C GLN A 69 -6.08 12.21 -6.90
N LEU A 70 -4.90 11.65 -6.67
CA LEU A 70 -3.67 12.40 -6.50
C LEU A 70 -2.78 12.12 -7.71
N TYR A 71 -2.29 13.15 -8.34
CA TYR A 71 -1.41 13.08 -9.50
C TYR A 71 -0.03 13.69 -9.18
N GLY A 72 0.99 13.18 -9.87
CA GLY A 72 2.37 13.45 -9.50
C GLY A 72 2.77 12.70 -8.24
N ARG A 73 4.04 12.72 -7.89
CA ARG A 73 4.58 12.02 -6.73
C ARG A 73 3.90 12.47 -5.44
N SER A 74 3.02 11.65 -4.92
CA SER A 74 2.16 11.95 -3.78
C SER A 74 2.38 10.96 -2.66
N THR A 75 2.09 11.40 -1.42
CA THR A 75 2.25 10.56 -0.22
C THR A 75 1.00 10.69 0.66
N ILE A 76 0.47 9.55 1.10
CA ILE A 76 -0.61 9.47 2.10
C ILE A 76 -0.01 8.85 3.36
N ILE A 77 -0.18 9.53 4.49
CA ILE A 77 0.29 9.09 5.81
C ILE A 77 -0.94 8.87 6.70
N ASP A 78 -1.11 7.66 7.18
CA ASP A 78 -2.16 7.28 8.12
C ASP A 78 -1.52 6.60 9.35
N GLY A 79 -1.40 7.37 10.43
CA GLY A 79 -0.70 6.94 11.64
C GLY A 79 0.75 6.54 11.35
N LYS A 80 1.02 5.25 11.41
CA LYS A 80 2.36 4.65 11.17
C LYS A 80 2.51 3.99 9.80
N LYS A 81 1.51 4.16 8.94
CA LYS A 81 1.50 3.63 7.58
C LYS A 81 1.65 4.75 6.57
N THR A 82 2.43 4.51 5.56
CA THR A 82 2.67 5.49 4.49
C THR A 82 2.57 4.81 3.14
N ILE A 83 1.88 5.43 2.20
CA ILE A 83 1.89 5.03 0.80
C ILE A 83 2.38 6.21 -0.06
N THR A 84 3.31 5.95 -0.94
CA THR A 84 3.84 6.93 -1.90
C THR A 84 3.75 6.34 -3.30
N GLY A 85 3.34 7.12 -4.28
CA GLY A 85 3.21 6.68 -5.68
C GLY A 85 3.16 7.87 -6.64
N ASP A 86 3.32 7.61 -7.94
CA ASP A 86 3.24 8.64 -8.97
C ASP A 86 1.78 9.04 -9.24
N SER A 87 0.82 8.14 -8.96
CA SER A 87 -0.61 8.45 -8.87
C SER A 87 -1.24 7.59 -7.77
N LEU A 88 -2.07 8.21 -6.94
CA LEU A 88 -2.77 7.51 -5.86
C LEU A 88 -4.28 7.80 -5.95
N PHE A 89 -5.08 6.78 -5.72
CA PHE A 89 -6.53 6.85 -5.69
C PHE A 89 -7.02 6.32 -4.35
N HIS A 90 -7.93 7.04 -3.74
CA HIS A 90 -8.55 6.67 -2.48
C HIS A 90 -10.07 6.86 -2.55
N ASN A 91 -10.81 5.86 -2.07
CA ASN A 91 -12.26 5.94 -1.93
C ASN A 91 -12.62 5.62 -0.47
N ASP A 92 -12.95 6.66 0.29
CA ASP A 92 -13.25 6.52 1.72
C ASP A 92 -14.57 5.73 1.97
N LYS A 93 -15.47 5.68 1.00
CA LYS A 93 -16.74 4.94 1.11
C LYS A 93 -16.56 3.44 0.91
N SER A 94 -15.84 3.02 -0.13
CA SER A 94 -15.55 1.61 -0.42
C SER A 94 -14.32 1.09 0.30
N LYS A 95 -13.53 1.99 0.92
CA LYS A 95 -12.25 1.70 1.59
C LYS A 95 -11.22 1.09 0.65
N GLU A 96 -11.24 1.54 -0.59
CA GLU A 96 -10.31 1.12 -1.63
C GLU A 96 -9.19 2.13 -1.78
N ASN A 97 -7.98 1.60 -1.86
CA ASN A 97 -6.76 2.35 -2.09
C ASN A 97 -6.05 1.73 -3.30
N GLU A 98 -5.60 2.56 -4.22
CA GLU A 98 -4.91 2.11 -5.41
C GLU A 98 -3.74 3.07 -5.73
N GLY A 99 -2.60 2.51 -6.09
CA GLY A 99 -1.40 3.27 -6.40
C GLY A 99 -0.75 2.77 -7.69
N PHE A 100 -0.24 3.71 -8.48
CA PHE A 100 0.44 3.44 -9.73
C PHE A 100 1.77 4.19 -9.82
N GLY A 101 2.76 3.54 -10.41
CA GLY A 101 4.09 4.06 -10.69
C GLY A 101 4.94 4.20 -9.43
N ASN A 102 6.02 3.41 -9.32
CA ASN A 102 6.97 3.46 -8.22
C ASN A 102 6.30 3.52 -6.84
N VAL A 103 5.32 2.65 -6.62
CA VAL A 103 4.57 2.62 -5.36
C VAL A 103 5.44 2.04 -4.25
N ILE A 104 5.49 2.74 -3.12
CA ILE A 104 6.15 2.31 -1.90
C ILE A 104 5.13 2.38 -0.77
N TYR A 105 4.82 1.24 -0.18
CA TYR A 105 4.04 1.15 1.05
C TYR A 105 4.96 0.81 2.21
N VAL A 106 4.83 1.53 3.32
CA VAL A 106 5.62 1.31 4.54
C VAL A 106 4.67 1.13 5.72
N ASP A 107 4.85 0.07 6.49
CA ASP A 107 4.20 -0.16 7.77
C ASP A 107 5.27 -0.18 8.89
N SER A 108 5.43 0.95 9.56
CA SER A 108 6.45 1.12 10.61
C SER A 108 6.15 0.32 11.89
N VAL A 109 4.89 -0.10 12.10
CA VAL A 109 4.52 -0.95 13.25
C VAL A 109 4.98 -2.38 13.01
N ASN A 110 4.63 -2.93 11.84
CA ASN A 110 5.01 -4.29 11.47
C ASN A 110 6.41 -4.37 10.88
N LYS A 111 7.09 -3.23 10.70
CA LYS A 111 8.45 -3.11 10.17
C LYS A 111 8.60 -3.82 8.82
N ASN A 112 7.73 -3.48 7.91
CA ASN A 112 7.78 -4.00 6.54
C ASN A 112 7.49 -2.92 5.50
N GLU A 113 7.96 -3.18 4.29
CA GLU A 113 7.75 -2.35 3.12
C GLU A 113 7.32 -3.23 1.94
N LEU A 114 6.57 -2.62 1.02
CA LEU A 114 6.20 -3.23 -0.25
C LEU A 114 6.45 -2.22 -1.38
N HIS A 115 7.29 -2.59 -2.33
CA HIS A 115 7.62 -1.80 -3.52
C HIS A 115 7.02 -2.47 -4.74
N CYS A 116 6.35 -1.72 -5.62
CA CYS A 116 5.75 -2.24 -6.86
C CYS A 116 5.38 -1.10 -7.81
N ASP A 117 4.93 -1.41 -9.02
CA ASP A 117 4.42 -0.40 -9.94
C ASP A 117 2.90 -0.25 -9.88
N HIS A 118 2.18 -1.25 -9.33
CA HIS A 118 0.74 -1.17 -9.13
C HIS A 118 0.36 -1.89 -7.84
N LEU A 119 -0.29 -1.15 -6.94
CA LEU A 119 -0.80 -1.61 -5.66
C LEU A 119 -2.31 -1.37 -5.59
N PHE A 120 -3.06 -2.36 -5.15
CA PHE A 120 -4.47 -2.23 -4.75
C PHE A 120 -4.66 -2.82 -3.35
N TYR A 121 -5.46 -2.17 -2.54
CA TYR A 121 -5.86 -2.70 -1.23
C TYR A 121 -7.25 -2.21 -0.84
N ASN A 122 -8.11 -3.14 -0.44
CA ASN A 122 -9.43 -2.86 0.11
C ASN A 122 -9.45 -3.20 1.62
N GLU A 123 -9.60 -2.18 2.46
CA GLU A 123 -9.55 -2.33 3.92
C GLU A 123 -10.73 -3.11 4.49
N THR A 124 -11.87 -3.11 3.79
CA THR A 124 -13.09 -3.81 4.25
C THR A 124 -12.98 -5.31 4.03
N THR A 125 -12.46 -5.72 2.87
CA THR A 125 -12.31 -7.13 2.52
C THR A 125 -10.97 -7.71 2.96
N GLY A 126 -9.98 -6.84 3.24
CA GLY A 126 -8.61 -7.22 3.52
C GLY A 126 -7.90 -7.88 2.34
N TYR A 127 -8.46 -7.74 1.14
CA TYR A 127 -7.84 -8.18 -0.09
C TYR A 127 -6.96 -7.09 -0.67
N GLY A 128 -5.79 -7.47 -1.14
CA GLY A 128 -4.89 -6.59 -1.85
C GLY A 128 -4.01 -7.34 -2.85
N PHE A 129 -3.43 -6.60 -3.77
CA PHE A 129 -2.41 -7.13 -4.66
C PHE A 129 -1.36 -6.07 -4.99
N ALA A 130 -0.15 -6.55 -5.26
CA ALA A 130 0.95 -5.78 -5.81
C ALA A 130 1.47 -6.48 -7.06
N THR A 131 1.70 -5.73 -8.13
CA THR A 131 2.15 -6.28 -9.42
C THR A 131 3.27 -5.45 -10.02
N LYS A 132 3.91 -6.03 -11.03
CA LYS A 132 5.03 -5.44 -11.74
C LYS A 132 6.22 -5.17 -10.79
N ARG A 133 7.05 -6.19 -10.63
CA ARG A 133 8.26 -6.16 -9.80
C ARG A 133 7.97 -5.97 -8.30
N ALA A 134 6.99 -6.72 -7.78
CA ALA A 134 6.68 -6.66 -6.36
C ALA A 134 7.89 -7.12 -5.52
N LEU A 135 8.38 -6.24 -4.64
CA LEU A 135 9.43 -6.50 -3.67
C LEU A 135 8.89 -6.23 -2.26
N MET A 136 8.81 -7.28 -1.46
CA MET A 136 8.51 -7.17 -0.03
C MET A 136 9.82 -7.15 0.74
N VAL A 137 9.93 -6.23 1.70
CA VAL A 137 11.06 -6.09 2.62
C VAL A 137 10.52 -6.20 4.03
N ASP A 138 10.96 -7.19 4.80
CA ASP A 138 10.59 -7.39 6.20
C ASP A 138 11.83 -7.28 7.08
N TYR A 139 11.86 -6.23 7.91
CA TYR A 139 12.93 -5.95 8.87
C TYR A 139 12.43 -6.06 10.33
N SER A 140 11.36 -6.85 10.55
CA SER A 140 10.83 -7.12 11.89
C SER A 140 11.77 -7.95 12.76
N GLN A 141 12.63 -8.73 12.12
CA GLN A 141 13.63 -9.59 12.75
C GLN A 141 15.03 -8.95 12.70
N LYS A 142 16.02 -9.63 13.30
CA LYS A 142 17.42 -9.18 13.29
C LYS A 142 17.98 -9.03 11.88
N ASP A 143 17.69 -10.00 11.00
CA ASP A 143 18.12 -10.02 9.61
C ASP A 143 16.92 -9.70 8.70
N THR A 144 17.13 -8.81 7.74
CA THR A 144 16.07 -8.39 6.81
C THR A 144 15.79 -9.49 5.79
N LEU A 145 14.51 -9.81 5.61
CA LEU A 145 14.01 -10.69 4.55
C LEU A 145 13.58 -9.85 3.36
N TYR A 146 14.10 -10.18 2.20
CA TYR A 146 13.69 -9.64 0.91
C TYR A 146 12.96 -10.73 0.14
N MET A 147 11.78 -10.44 -0.40
CA MET A 147 11.05 -11.36 -1.27
C MET A 147 10.59 -10.62 -2.53
N HIS A 148 11.02 -11.11 -3.67
CA HIS A 148 10.63 -10.61 -5.00
C HIS A 148 9.72 -11.61 -5.70
N ALA A 149 8.69 -11.09 -6.41
CA ALA A 149 7.82 -11.88 -7.30
C ALA A 149 7.27 -10.97 -8.41
N ASP A 150 6.75 -11.54 -9.49
CA ASP A 150 6.04 -10.75 -10.52
C ASP A 150 4.76 -10.14 -9.96
N SER A 151 4.07 -10.87 -9.10
CA SER A 151 2.89 -10.38 -8.39
C SER A 151 2.73 -11.02 -7.01
N VAL A 152 2.15 -10.27 -6.09
CA VAL A 152 1.82 -10.70 -4.73
C VAL A 152 0.35 -10.40 -4.47
N LYS A 153 -0.39 -11.35 -3.89
CA LYS A 153 -1.76 -11.17 -3.44
C LYS A 153 -1.84 -11.39 -1.94
N LEU A 154 -2.56 -10.52 -1.27
CA LEU A 154 -2.85 -10.60 0.16
C LEU A 154 -4.32 -10.91 0.38
N TYR A 155 -4.60 -11.89 1.21
CA TYR A 155 -5.93 -12.22 1.71
C TYR A 155 -5.92 -12.14 3.22
N THR A 156 -6.82 -11.34 3.79
CA THR A 156 -7.00 -11.25 5.24
C THR A 156 -8.32 -11.92 5.62
N PHE A 157 -8.28 -12.81 6.57
CA PHE A 157 -9.42 -13.57 7.07
C PHE A 157 -9.76 -13.14 8.50
N ASN A 158 -11.01 -13.28 8.89
CA ASN A 158 -11.51 -12.94 10.23
C ASN A 158 -11.19 -11.49 10.63
N ILE A 159 -11.37 -10.55 9.68
CA ILE A 159 -11.10 -9.13 9.90
C ILE A 159 -11.90 -8.62 11.10
N LYS A 160 -11.23 -7.81 11.96
CA LYS A 160 -11.83 -7.25 13.19
C LYS A 160 -12.19 -8.27 14.26
N THR A 161 -11.59 -9.45 14.25
CA THR A 161 -11.67 -10.45 15.32
C THR A 161 -10.29 -10.71 15.90
N ASP A 162 -10.23 -11.30 17.09
CA ASP A 162 -8.97 -11.68 17.74
C ASP A 162 -8.26 -12.83 17.01
N SER A 163 -8.94 -13.50 16.09
CA SER A 163 -8.41 -14.61 15.28
C SER A 163 -8.07 -14.21 13.85
N VAL A 164 -7.75 -12.92 13.62
CA VAL A 164 -7.34 -12.45 12.29
C VAL A 164 -6.06 -13.13 11.81
N TYR A 165 -6.06 -13.63 10.59
CA TYR A 165 -4.87 -14.17 9.94
C TYR A 165 -4.79 -13.76 8.47
N ARG A 166 -3.61 -13.93 7.87
CA ARG A 166 -3.33 -13.50 6.50
C ARG A 166 -2.71 -14.64 5.70
N LYS A 167 -3.07 -14.71 4.42
CA LYS A 167 -2.38 -15.51 3.41
C LYS A 167 -1.77 -14.60 2.37
N VAL A 168 -0.49 -14.78 2.13
CA VAL A 168 0.26 -14.08 1.07
C VAL A 168 0.57 -15.09 -0.02
N HIS A 169 0.14 -14.80 -1.24
CA HIS A 169 0.43 -15.60 -2.41
C HIS A 169 1.35 -14.82 -3.33
N ALA A 170 2.56 -15.29 -3.53
CA ALA A 170 3.51 -14.76 -4.48
C ALA A 170 3.54 -15.65 -5.73
N TYR A 171 3.49 -15.03 -6.91
CA TYR A 171 3.39 -15.72 -8.19
C TYR A 171 4.50 -15.29 -9.13
N ASN A 172 5.05 -16.27 -9.79
CA ASN A 172 6.07 -16.24 -10.83
C ASN A 172 7.39 -15.63 -10.37
N HIS A 173 8.47 -16.36 -10.67
CA HIS A 173 9.86 -15.94 -10.42
C HIS A 173 10.12 -15.53 -8.97
N VAL A 174 9.52 -16.25 -8.01
CA VAL A 174 9.68 -15.94 -6.60
C VAL A 174 11.12 -16.18 -6.17
N ARG A 175 11.70 -15.18 -5.53
CA ARG A 175 13.03 -15.23 -4.94
C ARG A 175 12.97 -14.61 -3.56
N ALA A 176 13.45 -15.33 -2.55
CA ALA A 176 13.56 -14.83 -1.20
C ALA A 176 15.02 -14.89 -0.74
N TYR A 177 15.43 -13.87 -0.03
CA TYR A 177 16.79 -13.75 0.50
C TYR A 177 16.77 -13.20 1.93
N ARG A 178 17.42 -13.90 2.81
CA ARG A 178 17.89 -13.48 4.13
C ARG A 178 19.28 -14.08 4.33
N ASN A 179 20.11 -13.54 5.23
CA ASN A 179 21.51 -13.99 5.40
C ASN A 179 21.66 -15.50 5.63
N ASP A 180 20.75 -16.11 6.36
CA ASP A 180 20.78 -17.53 6.74
C ASP A 180 19.94 -18.42 5.82
N VAL A 181 19.05 -17.82 5.00
CA VAL A 181 18.11 -18.56 4.16
C VAL A 181 17.92 -17.89 2.81
N GLN A 182 17.93 -18.69 1.74
CA GLN A 182 17.62 -18.23 0.38
C GLN A 182 16.66 -19.23 -0.25
N ALA A 183 15.75 -18.71 -1.08
CA ALA A 183 14.79 -19.57 -1.76
C ALA A 183 14.48 -19.07 -3.17
N VAL A 184 14.25 -20.00 -4.08
CA VAL A 184 13.69 -19.73 -5.40
C VAL A 184 12.59 -20.74 -5.68
N CYS A 185 11.49 -20.30 -6.31
CA CYS A 185 10.40 -21.14 -6.76
C CYS A 185 9.56 -20.39 -7.80
N ASP A 186 8.63 -21.07 -8.44
CA ASP A 186 7.65 -20.38 -9.30
C ASP A 186 6.61 -19.65 -8.49
N SER A 187 6.06 -20.29 -7.46
CA SER A 187 5.05 -19.69 -6.60
C SER A 187 5.21 -20.09 -5.14
N LEU A 188 4.73 -19.21 -4.27
CA LEU A 188 4.85 -19.34 -2.82
C LEU A 188 3.56 -18.92 -2.14
N VAL A 189 3.15 -19.65 -1.12
CA VAL A 189 2.04 -19.30 -0.23
C VAL A 189 2.55 -19.24 1.21
N PHE A 190 2.43 -18.11 1.84
CA PHE A 190 2.62 -17.96 3.28
C PHE A 190 1.28 -17.86 3.98
N ASN A 191 1.08 -18.64 5.03
CA ASN A 191 -0.10 -18.60 5.89
C ASN A 191 0.32 -18.21 7.33
N SER A 192 -0.14 -17.06 7.80
CA SER A 192 0.22 -16.58 9.14
C SER A 192 -0.48 -17.30 10.27
N GLN A 193 -1.50 -18.13 10.01
CA GLN A 193 -2.23 -18.86 11.02
C GLN A 193 -1.40 -20.02 11.60
N ASP A 194 -0.66 -20.69 10.75
CA ASP A 194 0.22 -21.82 11.12
C ASP A 194 1.70 -21.50 10.93
N SER A 195 2.00 -20.25 10.56
CA SER A 195 3.35 -19.78 10.24
C SER A 195 4.07 -20.66 9.22
N CYS A 196 3.30 -21.20 8.27
CA CYS A 196 3.81 -22.10 7.25
C CYS A 196 3.99 -21.36 5.92
N MET A 197 5.14 -21.54 5.30
CA MET A 197 5.45 -21.13 3.95
C MET A 197 5.53 -22.37 3.07
N THR A 198 4.73 -22.42 2.02
CA THR A 198 4.73 -23.50 1.03
C THR A 198 5.23 -23.00 -0.30
N MET A 199 6.24 -23.61 -0.85
CA MET A 199 6.84 -23.30 -2.14
C MET A 199 6.50 -24.40 -3.15
N TYR A 200 6.15 -24.00 -4.37
CA TYR A 200 5.67 -24.86 -5.44
C TYR A 200 6.50 -24.73 -6.72
N ARG A 201 6.51 -25.79 -7.53
CA ARG A 201 7.13 -25.87 -8.85
C ARG A 201 8.64 -25.68 -8.80
N ASP A 202 9.32 -26.77 -8.61
CA ASP A 202 10.78 -26.87 -8.55
C ASP A 202 11.44 -25.93 -7.53
N PRO A 203 10.92 -25.87 -6.28
CA PRO A 203 11.52 -25.03 -5.26
C PRO A 203 12.92 -25.51 -4.90
N ILE A 204 13.79 -24.54 -4.67
CA ILE A 204 15.12 -24.74 -4.11
C ILE A 204 15.25 -23.85 -2.89
N LEU A 205 15.61 -24.45 -1.77
CA LEU A 205 15.86 -23.77 -0.50
C LEU A 205 17.31 -23.99 -0.07
N TRP A 206 18.03 -22.92 0.21
CA TRP A 206 19.35 -22.97 0.84
C TRP A 206 19.23 -22.45 2.26
N ASN A 207 19.74 -23.23 3.21
CA ASN A 207 19.79 -22.88 4.63
C ASN A 207 21.13 -23.32 5.22
N LEU A 208 21.90 -22.37 5.75
CA LEU A 208 23.19 -22.60 6.41
C LEU A 208 24.12 -23.54 5.62
N GLY A 209 24.24 -23.31 4.31
CA GLY A 209 25.08 -24.12 3.41
C GLY A 209 24.50 -25.47 2.98
N ARG A 210 23.28 -25.79 3.37
CA ARG A 210 22.53 -26.96 2.91
C ARG A 210 21.57 -26.57 1.81
N GLN A 211 21.42 -27.42 0.80
CA GLN A 211 20.45 -27.24 -0.29
C GLN A 211 19.36 -28.30 -0.16
N ILE A 212 18.12 -27.87 -0.25
CA ILE A 212 16.91 -28.71 -0.23
C ILE A 212 16.20 -28.52 -1.56
N LEU A 213 15.85 -29.61 -2.21
CA LEU A 213 15.08 -29.65 -3.46
C LEU A 213 13.85 -30.53 -3.26
N GLY A 214 12.77 -30.25 -3.97
CA GLY A 214 11.55 -31.03 -3.91
C GLY A 214 10.54 -30.53 -4.95
N GLU A 215 9.45 -31.25 -5.13
CA GLU A 215 8.30 -30.76 -5.92
C GLU A 215 7.53 -29.67 -5.18
N VAL A 216 7.44 -29.85 -3.85
CA VAL A 216 6.84 -28.91 -2.89
C VAL A 216 7.71 -28.90 -1.64
N ILE A 217 7.99 -27.72 -1.10
CA ILE A 217 8.72 -27.56 0.17
C ILE A 217 7.83 -26.79 1.14
N HIS A 218 7.62 -27.35 2.34
CA HIS A 218 6.96 -26.69 3.45
C HIS A 218 8.00 -26.23 4.47
N VAL A 219 7.95 -24.94 4.82
CA VAL A 219 8.83 -24.35 5.83
C VAL A 219 7.96 -23.80 6.96
N TYR A 220 8.11 -24.37 8.15
CA TYR A 220 7.43 -23.86 9.35
C TYR A 220 8.35 -22.89 10.07
N MET A 221 7.87 -21.67 10.24
CA MET A 221 8.60 -20.59 10.90
C MET A 221 8.12 -20.49 12.35
N ASN A 222 8.91 -21.04 13.26
CA ASN A 222 8.72 -20.84 14.70
C ASN A 222 9.73 -19.83 15.20
N ASP A 223 9.44 -19.13 16.30
CA ASP A 223 10.27 -18.06 16.88
C ASP A 223 11.74 -18.48 17.20
N SER A 224 12.07 -19.74 17.10
CA SER A 224 13.39 -20.27 17.46
C SER A 224 14.04 -21.19 16.42
N THR A 225 13.32 -21.74 15.45
CA THR A 225 13.90 -22.70 14.46
C THR A 225 13.03 -22.81 13.21
N VAL A 226 13.69 -22.84 12.05
CA VAL A 226 13.10 -23.31 10.79
C VAL A 226 13.13 -24.84 10.82
N ARG A 227 11.98 -25.50 10.73
CA ARG A 227 11.86 -26.96 10.58
C ARG A 227 11.36 -27.31 9.19
#